data_ee9655108f7cf48ab8d6e41a477edd18
#
_entry.id   ee9655108f7cf48ab8d6e41a477edd18
#
_cell.length_a   1.000
_cell.length_b   1.000
_cell.length_c   1.000
_cell.angle_alpha   90.00
_cell.angle_beta   90.00
_cell.angle_gamma   90.00
#
_symmetry.space_group_name_H-M   'P 1'
#
loop_
_entity.id
_entity.type
_entity.pdbx_description
1 polymer ?
#
loop_
_entity_poly.entity_id
_entity_poly.type
_entity_poly.pdbx_seq_one_letter_code
_entity_poly.pdbx_strand_id
1 'polypeptide(L)'
;MEKGERKNVYKVYNKIGHWFAENRYADSVEQAYLNDILQRLSTEAKVLDLGCGDGKPILEYFINHGINVVGVDASEQMIELAKINFPSTRFLLKDMREFDLDEKFDLIIAWHSFFHLPADDQPNMFTVFKRHLKPNGILLFTSGTERGEVWGMNGGENLFHASLATTEYQTLLQANKFEVLSHKINDPDCGGANVWMAQYKP
;
A
#
# COMPACT_ATOMS: atom_id res chain seq x y z
N MET A 1 16.60 15.89 19.54
CA MET A 1 15.38 15.19 19.11
C MET A 1 15.75 13.73 18.90
N GLU A 2 15.10 12.82 19.62
CA GLU A 2 15.24 11.40 19.34
C GLU A 2 14.89 11.16 17.88
N LYS A 3 15.78 10.45 17.16
CA LYS A 3 15.48 10.01 15.81
C LYS A 3 14.34 9.00 15.93
N GLY A 4 13.17 9.34 15.40
CA GLY A 4 12.01 8.43 15.36
C GLY A 4 12.32 7.10 14.66
N GLU A 5 11.34 6.22 14.61
CA GLU A 5 11.44 4.88 14.03
C GLU A 5 11.58 4.92 12.50
N ARG A 6 12.84 4.98 12.00
CA ARG A 6 13.13 5.02 10.56
C ARG A 6 12.86 3.67 9.85
N LYS A 7 13.22 2.55 10.50
CA LYS A 7 13.10 1.20 9.90
C LYS A 7 11.76 0.52 10.19
N ASN A 8 11.16 0.84 11.32
CA ASN A 8 10.01 0.12 11.85
C ASN A 8 8.87 1.11 12.13
N VAL A 9 8.44 1.82 11.09
CA VAL A 9 7.40 2.87 11.19
C VAL A 9 6.09 2.31 11.77
N TYR A 10 5.81 1.02 11.60
CA TYR A 10 4.67 0.35 12.22
C TYR A 10 4.61 0.53 13.75
N LYS A 11 5.76 0.73 14.44
CA LYS A 11 5.78 1.02 15.88
C LYS A 11 5.17 2.39 16.20
N VAL A 12 5.22 3.33 15.27
CA VAL A 12 4.52 4.61 15.41
C VAL A 12 3.01 4.34 15.29
N TYR A 13 2.60 3.56 14.32
CA TYR A 13 1.19 3.20 14.16
C TYR A 13 0.63 2.37 15.32
N ASN A 14 1.46 1.59 16.03
CA ASN A 14 1.06 0.95 17.30
C ASN A 14 0.71 1.97 18.40
N LYS A 15 1.22 3.20 18.32
CA LYS A 15 0.89 4.26 19.29
C LYS A 15 -0.30 5.12 18.84
N ILE A 16 -0.34 5.46 17.55
CA ILE A 16 -1.31 6.41 17.02
C ILE A 16 -2.49 5.75 16.29
N GLY A 17 -2.59 4.41 16.25
CA GLY A 17 -3.56 3.69 15.44
C GLY A 17 -4.99 4.13 15.62
N HIS A 18 -5.47 4.28 16.86
CA HIS A 18 -6.81 4.79 17.15
C HIS A 18 -6.99 6.23 16.64
N TRP A 19 -6.03 7.11 16.97
CA TRP A 19 -6.07 8.48 16.48
C TRP A 19 -6.09 8.52 14.93
N PHE A 20 -5.27 7.70 14.29
CA PHE A 20 -5.20 7.62 12.82
C PHE A 20 -6.53 7.17 12.23
N ALA A 21 -7.15 6.12 12.77
CA ALA A 21 -8.45 5.62 12.32
C ALA A 21 -9.57 6.66 12.45
N GLU A 22 -9.54 7.48 13.51
CA GLU A 22 -10.52 8.53 13.76
C GLU A 22 -10.29 9.80 12.92
N ASN A 23 -9.06 10.07 12.49
CA ASN A 23 -8.66 11.32 11.84
C ASN A 23 -8.29 11.14 10.36
N ARG A 24 -8.29 9.91 9.83
CA ARG A 24 -8.11 9.69 8.40
C ARG A 24 -9.28 10.30 7.64
N TYR A 25 -8.97 10.99 6.54
CA TYR A 25 -9.94 11.74 5.75
C TYR A 25 -11.16 10.89 5.38
N ALA A 26 -12.36 11.49 5.59
CA ALA A 26 -13.64 10.88 5.19
C ALA A 26 -13.84 10.84 3.67
N ASP A 27 -13.14 11.69 2.92
CA ASP A 27 -13.22 11.74 1.46
C ASP A 27 -12.33 10.67 0.84
N SER A 28 -12.95 9.70 0.16
CA SER A 28 -12.26 8.63 -0.56
C SER A 28 -11.61 9.17 -1.83
N VAL A 29 -10.52 9.92 -1.70
CA VAL A 29 -9.78 10.51 -2.83
C VAL A 29 -9.22 9.46 -3.79
N GLU A 30 -9.01 8.24 -3.32
CA GLU A 30 -8.58 7.07 -4.08
C GLU A 30 -9.68 6.42 -4.93
N GLN A 31 -10.94 6.78 -4.75
CA GLN A 31 -12.09 6.06 -5.32
C GLN A 31 -12.06 5.94 -6.84
N ALA A 32 -11.56 6.95 -7.55
CA ALA A 32 -11.44 6.89 -9.00
C ALA A 32 -10.50 5.76 -9.46
N TYR A 33 -9.39 5.55 -8.74
CA TYR A 33 -8.45 4.45 -9.00
C TYR A 33 -9.06 3.09 -8.66
N LEU A 34 -9.79 3.01 -7.55
CA LEU A 34 -10.43 1.77 -7.12
C LEU A 34 -11.54 1.36 -8.11
N ASN A 35 -12.31 2.32 -8.63
CA ASN A 35 -13.32 2.09 -9.66
C ASN A 35 -12.70 1.59 -10.98
N ASP A 36 -11.61 2.21 -11.46
CA ASP A 36 -10.91 1.76 -12.68
C ASP A 36 -10.37 0.34 -12.51
N ILE A 37 -9.78 0.04 -11.37
CA ILE A 37 -9.26 -1.30 -11.07
C ILE A 37 -10.40 -2.32 -11.00
N LEU A 38 -11.49 -2.01 -10.31
CA LEU A 38 -12.62 -2.93 -10.16
C LEU A 38 -13.18 -3.38 -11.51
N GLN A 39 -13.23 -2.48 -12.51
CA GLN A 39 -13.67 -2.81 -13.87
C GLN A 39 -12.72 -3.78 -14.59
N ARG A 40 -11.47 -3.91 -14.14
CA ARG A 40 -10.46 -4.82 -14.71
C ARG A 40 -10.40 -6.17 -14.00
N LEU A 41 -11.00 -6.29 -12.83
CA LEU A 41 -11.01 -7.51 -12.03
C LEU A 41 -12.21 -8.39 -12.38
N SER A 42 -12.01 -9.70 -12.30
CA SER A 42 -13.11 -10.65 -12.30
C SER A 42 -13.78 -10.71 -10.91
N THR A 43 -14.98 -11.26 -10.85
CA THR A 43 -15.70 -11.49 -9.58
C THR A 43 -14.97 -12.48 -8.65
N GLU A 44 -14.12 -13.34 -9.22
CA GLU A 44 -13.31 -14.31 -8.48
C GLU A 44 -11.90 -13.79 -8.13
N ALA A 45 -11.66 -12.50 -8.36
CA ALA A 45 -10.36 -11.90 -8.12
C ALA A 45 -9.97 -11.95 -6.64
N LYS A 46 -8.67 -12.08 -6.39
CA LYS A 46 -8.07 -11.96 -5.08
C LYS A 46 -7.23 -10.69 -5.00
N VAL A 47 -7.45 -9.90 -3.98
CA VAL A 47 -6.74 -8.64 -3.72
C VAL A 47 -5.86 -8.78 -2.48
N LEU A 48 -4.64 -8.26 -2.55
CA LEU A 48 -3.72 -8.12 -1.44
C LEU A 48 -3.51 -6.65 -1.14
N ASP A 49 -3.80 -6.22 0.08
CA ASP A 49 -3.54 -4.86 0.56
C ASP A 49 -2.35 -4.88 1.54
N LEU A 50 -1.21 -4.34 1.10
CA LEU A 50 0.05 -4.28 1.86
C LEU A 50 0.19 -2.95 2.59
N GLY A 51 0.14 -3.00 3.91
CA GLY A 51 -0.01 -1.84 4.77
C GLY A 51 -1.47 -1.42 4.83
N CYS A 52 -2.35 -2.39 5.09
CA CYS A 52 -3.80 -2.19 5.02
C CYS A 52 -4.37 -1.29 6.12
N GLY A 53 -3.57 -0.97 7.16
CA GLY A 53 -4.06 -0.22 8.30
C GLY A 53 -5.26 -0.88 8.96
N ASP A 54 -6.27 -0.10 9.29
CA ASP A 54 -7.55 -0.57 9.85
C ASP A 54 -8.54 -1.13 8.80
N GLY A 55 -8.09 -1.25 7.55
CA GLY A 55 -8.86 -1.76 6.40
C GLY A 55 -9.69 -0.70 5.66
N LYS A 56 -9.70 0.55 6.12
CA LYS A 56 -10.49 1.62 5.50
C LYS A 56 -9.59 2.62 4.76
N PRO A 57 -10.07 3.19 3.65
CA PRO A 57 -11.29 2.85 2.90
C PRO A 57 -11.05 1.75 1.84
N ILE A 58 -9.80 1.36 1.58
CA ILE A 58 -9.42 0.57 0.41
C ILE A 58 -9.96 -0.86 0.49
N LEU A 59 -9.63 -1.56 1.58
CA LEU A 59 -10.07 -2.94 1.77
C LEU A 59 -11.61 -2.99 1.88
N GLU A 60 -12.22 -2.04 2.62
CA GLU A 60 -13.66 -1.86 2.72
C GLU A 60 -14.34 -1.76 1.34
N TYR A 61 -13.74 -0.99 0.42
CA TYR A 61 -14.27 -0.83 -0.93
C TYR A 61 -14.39 -2.17 -1.65
N PHE A 62 -13.33 -2.98 -1.67
CA PHE A 62 -13.35 -4.28 -2.36
C PHE A 62 -14.26 -5.29 -1.68
N ILE A 63 -14.32 -5.31 -0.35
CA ILE A 63 -15.25 -6.17 0.41
C ILE A 63 -16.69 -5.87 0.03
N ASN A 64 -17.05 -4.58 -0.01
CA ASN A 64 -18.40 -4.13 -0.37
C ASN A 64 -18.80 -4.49 -1.81
N HIS A 65 -17.82 -4.74 -2.67
CA HIS A 65 -18.04 -5.24 -4.04
C HIS A 65 -17.91 -6.78 -4.17
N GLY A 66 -17.86 -7.50 -3.04
CA GLY A 66 -17.82 -8.97 -3.03
C GLY A 66 -16.46 -9.57 -3.44
N ILE A 67 -15.40 -8.78 -3.47
CA ILE A 67 -14.06 -9.24 -3.84
C ILE A 67 -13.36 -9.85 -2.61
N ASN A 68 -12.65 -10.95 -2.81
CA ASN A 68 -11.85 -11.59 -1.76
C ASN A 68 -10.56 -10.77 -1.50
N VAL A 69 -10.40 -10.29 -0.27
CA VAL A 69 -9.26 -9.45 0.12
C VAL A 69 -8.46 -10.10 1.25
N VAL A 70 -7.15 -9.97 1.18
CA VAL A 70 -6.23 -10.26 2.28
C VAL A 70 -5.54 -8.96 2.68
N GLY A 71 -5.63 -8.58 3.94
CA GLY A 71 -4.94 -7.40 4.50
C GLY A 71 -3.65 -7.81 5.21
N VAL A 72 -2.60 -7.05 5.02
CA VAL A 72 -1.29 -7.23 5.69
C VAL A 72 -0.86 -5.91 6.28
N ASP A 73 -0.53 -5.90 7.56
CA ASP A 73 0.10 -4.76 8.22
C ASP A 73 1.11 -5.23 9.25
N ALA A 74 2.13 -4.43 9.54
CA ALA A 74 3.15 -4.72 10.55
C ALA A 74 2.77 -4.16 11.93
N SER A 75 1.72 -3.33 12.03
CA SER A 75 1.20 -2.77 13.27
C SER A 75 0.15 -3.70 13.88
N GLU A 76 0.41 -4.17 15.12
CA GLU A 76 -0.57 -4.95 15.89
C GLU A 76 -1.86 -4.16 16.08
N GLN A 77 -1.75 -2.88 16.43
CA GLN A 77 -2.88 -1.99 16.67
C GLN A 77 -3.77 -1.86 15.42
N MET A 78 -3.15 -1.71 14.23
CA MET A 78 -3.89 -1.63 12.98
C MET A 78 -4.60 -2.93 12.64
N ILE A 79 -3.94 -4.08 12.82
CA ILE A 79 -4.54 -5.40 12.59
C ILE A 79 -5.70 -5.67 13.57
N GLU A 80 -5.59 -5.25 14.81
CA GLU A 80 -6.71 -5.36 15.79
C GLU A 80 -7.92 -4.55 15.32
N LEU A 81 -7.72 -3.29 14.94
CA LEU A 81 -8.77 -2.42 14.39
C LEU A 81 -9.39 -3.02 13.11
N ALA A 82 -8.55 -3.51 12.19
CA ALA A 82 -9.01 -4.13 10.95
C ALA A 82 -9.91 -5.36 11.22
N LYS A 83 -9.54 -6.21 12.18
CA LYS A 83 -10.35 -7.38 12.58
C LYS A 83 -11.66 -6.99 13.23
N ILE A 84 -11.71 -5.88 13.97
CA ILE A 84 -12.95 -5.34 14.53
C ILE A 84 -13.85 -4.84 13.40
N ASN A 85 -13.29 -4.09 12.45
CA ASN A 85 -14.04 -3.54 11.33
C ASN A 85 -14.54 -4.63 10.35
N PHE A 86 -13.73 -5.67 10.11
CA PHE A 86 -14.00 -6.71 9.09
C PHE A 86 -13.71 -8.11 9.63
N PRO A 87 -14.53 -8.65 10.56
CA PRO A 87 -14.24 -9.89 11.29
C PRO A 87 -14.17 -11.14 10.40
N SER A 88 -14.74 -11.10 9.20
CA SER A 88 -14.73 -12.24 8.26
C SER A 88 -13.56 -12.18 7.27
N THR A 89 -12.73 -11.14 7.33
CA THR A 89 -11.61 -10.95 6.40
C THR A 89 -10.31 -11.51 6.98
N ARG A 90 -9.47 -12.06 6.11
CA ARG A 90 -8.15 -12.57 6.51
C ARG A 90 -7.16 -11.43 6.66
N PHE A 91 -6.62 -11.27 7.86
CA PHE A 91 -5.55 -10.33 8.18
C PHE A 91 -4.30 -11.06 8.67
N LEU A 92 -3.14 -10.54 8.26
CA LEU A 92 -1.82 -11.05 8.63
C LEU A 92 -1.00 -9.92 9.26
N LEU A 93 -0.53 -10.17 10.49
CA LEU A 93 0.46 -9.32 11.14
C LEU A 93 1.83 -9.69 10.59
N LYS A 94 2.31 -8.93 9.61
CA LYS A 94 3.60 -9.17 8.96
C LYS A 94 4.19 -7.88 8.40
N ASP A 95 5.51 -7.78 8.45
CA ASP A 95 6.25 -6.77 7.71
C ASP A 95 6.23 -7.11 6.21
N MET A 96 5.88 -6.13 5.36
CA MET A 96 5.80 -6.35 3.91
C MET A 96 7.16 -6.73 3.29
N ARG A 97 8.27 -6.38 3.93
CA ARG A 97 9.63 -6.76 3.50
C ARG A 97 9.91 -8.25 3.64
N GLU A 98 9.28 -8.89 4.61
CA GLU A 98 9.41 -10.31 4.93
C GLU A 98 8.18 -11.12 4.51
N PHE A 99 7.32 -10.49 3.69
CA PHE A 99 6.08 -11.10 3.26
C PHE A 99 6.36 -12.21 2.23
N ASP A 100 5.95 -13.41 2.58
CA ASP A 100 5.98 -14.58 1.71
C ASP A 100 4.76 -15.46 1.99
N LEU A 101 3.91 -15.62 0.97
CA LEU A 101 2.77 -16.52 0.95
C LEU A 101 2.86 -17.38 -0.30
N ASP A 102 2.43 -18.64 -0.17
CA ASP A 102 2.25 -19.53 -1.32
C ASP A 102 0.89 -19.26 -2.01
N GLU A 103 0.63 -17.96 -2.26
CA GLU A 103 -0.58 -17.48 -2.91
C GLU A 103 -0.24 -16.38 -3.92
N LYS A 104 -1.07 -16.29 -4.96
CA LYS A 104 -0.98 -15.24 -5.98
C LYS A 104 -2.29 -14.47 -6.09
N PHE A 105 -2.14 -13.17 -6.35
CA PHE A 105 -3.21 -12.19 -6.35
C PHE A 105 -3.39 -11.56 -7.73
N ASP A 106 -4.61 -11.15 -8.03
CA ASP A 106 -4.95 -10.42 -9.26
C ASP A 106 -4.58 -8.94 -9.12
N LEU A 107 -4.59 -8.43 -7.88
CA LEU A 107 -4.23 -7.07 -7.53
C LEU A 107 -3.40 -7.05 -6.26
N ILE A 108 -2.32 -6.28 -6.25
CA ILE A 108 -1.60 -5.84 -5.04
C ILE A 108 -1.73 -4.34 -4.93
N ILE A 109 -2.11 -3.87 -3.74
CA ILE A 109 -2.17 -2.46 -3.38
C ILE A 109 -1.14 -2.19 -2.29
N ALA A 110 -0.38 -1.10 -2.42
CA ALA A 110 0.50 -0.56 -1.39
C ALA A 110 0.26 0.96 -1.32
N TRP A 111 -0.93 1.31 -0.80
CA TRP A 111 -1.44 2.68 -0.77
C TRP A 111 -1.04 3.38 0.52
N HIS A 112 -0.36 4.50 0.42
CA HIS A 112 0.15 5.28 1.55
C HIS A 112 0.89 4.45 2.62
N SER A 113 1.54 3.35 2.21
CA SER A 113 2.23 2.42 3.08
C SER A 113 3.68 2.18 2.65
N PHE A 114 3.89 1.90 1.38
CA PHE A 114 5.18 1.55 0.79
C PHE A 114 6.28 2.60 1.04
N PHE A 115 5.94 3.88 1.01
CA PHE A 115 6.86 4.98 1.25
C PHE A 115 7.29 5.13 2.74
N HIS A 116 6.77 4.32 3.65
CA HIS A 116 7.26 4.22 5.02
C HIS A 116 8.51 3.32 5.13
N LEU A 117 8.84 2.58 4.09
CA LEU A 117 10.08 1.83 4.04
C LEU A 117 11.26 2.76 3.72
N PRO A 118 12.44 2.56 4.33
CA PRO A 118 13.67 3.23 3.90
C PRO A 118 13.88 3.09 2.39
N ALA A 119 14.43 4.13 1.75
CA ALA A 119 14.67 4.12 0.31
C ALA A 119 15.48 2.90 -0.15
N ASP A 120 16.40 2.40 0.67
CA ASP A 120 17.24 1.26 0.34
C ASP A 120 16.50 -0.09 0.43
N ASP A 121 15.37 -0.16 1.16
CA ASP A 121 14.54 -1.35 1.27
C ASP A 121 13.52 -1.46 0.11
N GLN A 122 13.13 -0.31 -0.48
CA GLN A 122 12.08 -0.24 -1.50
C GLN A 122 12.36 -1.04 -2.79
N PRO A 123 13.61 -1.11 -3.33
CA PRO A 123 13.89 -1.90 -4.52
C PRO A 123 13.53 -3.40 -4.39
N ASN A 124 13.75 -3.98 -3.21
CA ASN A 124 13.45 -5.39 -2.96
C ASN A 124 11.94 -5.69 -2.99
N MET A 125 11.10 -4.71 -2.71
CA MET A 125 9.65 -4.87 -2.75
C MET A 125 9.11 -5.22 -4.13
N PHE A 126 9.77 -4.79 -5.21
CA PHE A 126 9.35 -5.15 -6.58
C PHE A 126 9.50 -6.65 -6.84
N THR A 127 10.45 -7.32 -6.18
CA THR A 127 10.55 -8.79 -6.20
C THR A 127 9.41 -9.43 -5.39
N VAL A 128 9.04 -8.85 -4.24
CA VAL A 128 7.91 -9.30 -3.43
C VAL A 128 6.60 -9.15 -4.21
N PHE A 129 6.34 -7.99 -4.83
CA PHE A 129 5.16 -7.75 -5.66
C PHE A 129 5.06 -8.76 -6.82
N LYS A 130 6.15 -8.92 -7.58
CA LYS A 130 6.22 -9.87 -8.69
C LYS A 130 5.95 -11.31 -8.24
N ARG A 131 6.51 -11.73 -7.09
CA ARG A 131 6.33 -13.08 -6.55
C ARG A 131 4.86 -13.39 -6.27
N HIS A 132 4.10 -12.42 -5.79
CA HIS A 132 2.73 -12.60 -5.35
C HIS A 132 1.67 -12.18 -6.37
N LEU A 133 2.05 -11.64 -7.54
CA LEU A 133 1.10 -11.36 -8.61
C LEU A 133 0.93 -12.55 -9.55
N LYS A 134 -0.30 -12.74 -9.99
CA LYS A 134 -0.61 -13.60 -11.14
C LYS A 134 -0.08 -12.94 -12.43
N PRO A 135 0.14 -13.71 -13.53
CA PRO A 135 0.34 -13.11 -14.85
C PRO A 135 -0.80 -12.14 -15.18
N ASN A 136 -0.46 -10.96 -15.66
CA ASN A 136 -1.37 -9.83 -15.91
C ASN A 136 -2.00 -9.21 -14.65
N GLY A 137 -1.60 -9.61 -13.45
CA GLY A 137 -2.03 -8.97 -12.21
C GLY A 137 -1.56 -7.51 -12.14
N ILE A 138 -2.28 -6.70 -11.39
CA ILE A 138 -2.08 -5.26 -11.27
C ILE A 138 -1.36 -4.93 -9.97
N LEU A 139 -0.43 -3.99 -10.01
CA LEU A 139 0.18 -3.34 -8.86
C LEU A 139 -0.28 -1.88 -8.83
N LEU A 140 -0.87 -1.46 -7.72
CA LEU A 140 -1.22 -0.07 -7.42
C LEU A 140 -0.41 0.39 -6.21
N PHE A 141 0.36 1.47 -6.34
CA PHE A 141 1.10 2.02 -5.20
C PHE A 141 1.27 3.53 -5.29
N THR A 142 1.53 4.15 -4.14
CA THR A 142 1.86 5.56 -4.03
C THR A 142 3.33 5.75 -3.65
N SER A 143 3.93 6.85 -4.11
CA SER A 143 5.33 7.20 -3.84
C SER A 143 5.53 8.72 -3.78
N GLY A 144 6.74 9.18 -3.44
CA GLY A 144 7.21 10.51 -3.81
C GLY A 144 7.72 10.54 -5.25
N THR A 145 8.23 11.70 -5.68
CA THR A 145 8.76 11.94 -7.03
C THR A 145 10.27 11.99 -7.08
N GLU A 146 10.91 12.27 -5.96
CA GLU A 146 12.35 12.45 -5.84
C GLU A 146 12.92 11.53 -4.76
N ARG A 147 14.17 11.12 -4.95
CA ARG A 147 14.87 10.34 -3.94
C ARG A 147 15.13 11.18 -2.70
N GLY A 148 14.64 10.72 -1.56
CA GLY A 148 14.85 11.42 -0.31
C GLY A 148 14.12 10.78 0.87
N GLU A 149 14.39 11.36 2.04
CA GLU A 149 13.78 10.98 3.31
C GLU A 149 13.24 12.23 3.99
N VAL A 150 12.03 12.16 4.49
CA VAL A 150 11.40 13.26 5.22
C VAL A 150 10.72 12.75 6.48
N TRP A 151 10.59 13.65 7.45
CA TRP A 151 9.87 13.39 8.69
C TRP A 151 8.68 14.33 8.79
N GLY A 152 7.50 13.77 9.00
CA GLY A 152 6.28 14.51 9.28
C GLY A 152 5.81 14.28 10.71
N MET A 153 4.83 15.06 11.14
CA MET A 153 4.12 14.86 12.42
C MET A 153 2.75 14.26 12.11
N ASN A 154 2.40 13.18 12.81
CA ASN A 154 1.08 12.56 12.69
C ASN A 154 0.67 12.01 14.06
N GLY A 155 -0.51 12.37 14.56
CA GLY A 155 -0.97 11.95 15.88
C GLY A 155 -0.03 12.30 17.05
N GLY A 156 0.77 13.38 16.92
CA GLY A 156 1.77 13.76 17.92
C GLY A 156 3.11 13.02 17.86
N GLU A 157 3.26 12.05 16.95
CA GLU A 157 4.49 11.28 16.76
C GLU A 157 5.19 11.66 15.45
N ASN A 158 6.53 11.51 15.44
CA ASN A 158 7.33 11.68 14.23
C ASN A 158 7.12 10.48 13.29
N LEU A 159 6.69 10.75 12.07
CA LEU A 159 6.42 9.75 11.04
C LEU A 159 7.44 9.86 9.90
N PHE A 160 8.13 8.77 9.63
CA PHE A 160 9.13 8.68 8.58
C PHE A 160 8.51 8.36 7.23
N HIS A 161 9.02 9.04 6.19
CA HIS A 161 8.70 8.77 4.80
C HIS A 161 9.97 8.79 3.97
N ALA A 162 10.03 7.92 2.96
CA ALA A 162 11.11 7.90 1.98
C ALA A 162 10.57 7.62 0.60
N SER A 163 11.31 8.04 -0.40
CA SER A 163 11.00 7.74 -1.80
C SER A 163 12.28 7.55 -2.59
N LEU A 164 12.15 6.85 -3.71
CA LEU A 164 13.09 6.86 -4.80
C LEU A 164 12.70 7.95 -5.80
N ALA A 165 13.58 8.28 -6.74
CA ALA A 165 13.22 9.14 -7.86
C ALA A 165 12.26 8.41 -8.82
N THR A 166 11.43 9.17 -9.51
CA THR A 166 10.50 8.66 -10.53
C THR A 166 11.19 7.72 -11.53
N THR A 167 12.38 8.07 -12.00
CA THR A 167 13.16 7.25 -12.95
C THR A 167 13.66 5.95 -12.34
N GLU A 168 13.93 5.91 -11.04
CA GLU A 168 14.31 4.68 -10.34
C GLU A 168 13.12 3.72 -10.26
N TYR A 169 11.92 4.22 -9.93
CA TYR A 169 10.69 3.40 -9.95
C TYR A 169 10.41 2.85 -11.35
N GLN A 170 10.55 3.66 -12.41
CA GLN A 170 10.39 3.21 -13.80
C GLN A 170 11.36 2.08 -14.13
N THR A 171 12.63 2.22 -13.75
CA THR A 171 13.67 1.20 -13.95
C THR A 171 13.35 -0.09 -13.19
N LEU A 172 12.91 0.01 -11.94
CA LEU A 172 12.55 -1.14 -11.11
C LEU A 172 11.32 -1.87 -11.67
N LEU A 173 10.29 -1.14 -12.10
CA LEU A 173 9.11 -1.71 -12.75
C LEU A 173 9.52 -2.49 -14.02
N GLN A 174 10.29 -1.87 -14.90
CA GLN A 174 10.75 -2.51 -16.13
C GLN A 174 11.61 -3.75 -15.86
N ALA A 175 12.58 -3.67 -14.94
CA ALA A 175 13.46 -4.78 -14.58
C ALA A 175 12.70 -5.97 -13.98
N ASN A 176 11.56 -5.71 -13.34
CA ASN A 176 10.69 -6.75 -12.77
C ASN A 176 9.52 -7.14 -13.69
N LYS A 177 9.56 -6.75 -14.97
CA LYS A 177 8.54 -7.09 -15.98
C LYS A 177 7.17 -6.50 -15.69
N PHE A 178 7.13 -5.27 -15.19
CA PHE A 178 5.90 -4.49 -15.08
C PHE A 178 5.79 -3.52 -16.24
N GLU A 179 4.64 -3.47 -16.87
CA GLU A 179 4.22 -2.45 -17.81
C GLU A 179 3.45 -1.36 -17.07
N VAL A 180 3.87 -0.10 -17.17
CA VAL A 180 3.17 1.02 -16.54
C VAL A 180 1.89 1.31 -17.32
N LEU A 181 0.75 1.14 -16.69
CA LEU A 181 -0.58 1.45 -17.25
C LEU A 181 -0.92 2.93 -17.05
N SER A 182 -0.58 3.47 -15.89
CA SER A 182 -0.80 4.88 -15.54
C SER A 182 0.21 5.33 -14.49
N HIS A 183 0.68 6.56 -14.63
CA HIS A 183 1.43 7.25 -13.60
C HIS A 183 1.00 8.70 -13.55
N LYS A 184 0.45 9.13 -12.43
CA LYS A 184 0.06 10.51 -12.18
C LYS A 184 0.91 11.10 -11.06
N ILE A 185 1.42 12.29 -11.29
CA ILE A 185 2.23 13.05 -10.34
C ILE A 185 1.38 14.17 -9.76
N ASN A 186 1.37 14.29 -8.44
CA ASN A 186 0.61 15.32 -7.72
C ASN A 186 -0.85 15.37 -8.21
N ASP A 187 -1.52 14.20 -8.29
CA ASP A 187 -2.88 14.11 -8.80
C ASP A 187 -3.84 14.96 -7.94
N PRO A 188 -4.38 16.07 -8.48
CA PRO A 188 -5.24 16.95 -7.72
C PRO A 188 -6.55 16.27 -7.30
N ASP A 189 -7.01 15.30 -8.09
CA ASP A 189 -8.23 14.54 -7.81
C ASP A 189 -8.00 13.46 -6.73
N CYS A 190 -6.74 13.25 -6.35
CA CYS A 190 -6.31 12.25 -5.36
C CYS A 190 -5.47 12.87 -4.25
N GLY A 191 -5.86 14.06 -3.76
CA GLY A 191 -5.19 14.73 -2.65
C GLY A 191 -3.70 15.07 -2.90
N GLY A 192 -3.27 15.18 -4.16
CA GLY A 192 -1.89 15.46 -4.53
C GLY A 192 -0.98 14.22 -4.48
N ALA A 193 -1.52 13.02 -4.44
CA ALA A 193 -0.73 11.80 -4.42
C ALA A 193 -0.01 11.55 -5.75
N ASN A 194 1.15 10.89 -5.68
CA ASN A 194 1.81 10.32 -6.87
C ASN A 194 1.41 8.85 -6.94
N VAL A 195 0.67 8.48 -7.97
CA VAL A 195 0.02 7.18 -8.08
C VAL A 195 0.58 6.42 -9.27
N TRP A 196 0.99 5.18 -9.03
CA TRP A 196 1.43 4.22 -10.03
C TRP A 196 0.45 3.08 -10.16
N MET A 197 0.04 2.80 -11.38
CA MET A 197 -0.66 1.57 -11.74
C MET A 197 0.18 0.85 -12.79
N ALA A 198 0.57 -0.39 -12.51
CA ALA A 198 1.39 -1.19 -13.41
C ALA A 198 0.87 -2.62 -13.50
N GLN A 199 1.08 -3.27 -14.64
CA GLN A 199 0.66 -4.64 -14.89
C GLN A 199 1.86 -5.57 -15.00
N TYR A 200 1.83 -6.69 -14.31
CA TYR A 200 2.86 -7.72 -14.42
C TYR A 200 2.76 -8.51 -15.71
N LYS A 201 3.81 -8.48 -16.54
CA LYS A 201 3.94 -9.16 -17.85
C LYS A 201 5.12 -10.15 -17.80
N PRO A 202 4.92 -11.40 -17.32
CA PRO A 202 5.99 -12.39 -17.17
C PRO A 202 6.71 -12.78 -18.46
#